data_f73f11e83c892b58e56aa812e6428949
#
_entry.id   f73f11e83c892b58e56aa812e6428949
#
_cell.length_a   1.000
_cell.length_b   1.000
_cell.length_c   1.000
_cell.angle_alpha   90.00
_cell.angle_beta   90.00
_cell.angle_gamma   90.00
#
_symmetry.space_group_name_H-M   'P 1'
#
loop_
_entity.id
_entity.type
_entity.pdbx_description
1 polymer ?
#
loop_
_entity_poly.entity_id
_entity_poly.type
_entity_poly.pdbx_seq_one_letter_code
_entity_poly.pdbx_strand_id
1 'polypeptide(L)'
;MIHKNWQELIKPQQLDVKPGNDPARQAIVVAEPLERGFGLTLGNSLRRILMSSLQGAAITSVQIDNVLHEFSSVAGVREDVTDIVLNLKGVAIRMEVEGPKRLSISAKGPAVVTAGDISETAGIEILNKDHVICHLDEGADLFIEITVNVGKGYVSADKNRPEDAPIGLIPVDAIYSPVKRVSYDVQPTREGQVLDYDKLTLKLETDGSITPDDAVAYAARILQDQLSIFVNFDEPESAQRQDEDDGLEFNPLLLKKVDELELSVRSANCLKNDNIVYIGDLIQKTEAEMLRTPNFGRKSLNEIKEVLSGMGLHLGMDVEEWPPENIEDLAKKFEDQF
;
A
#
# COMPACT_ATOMS: atom_id res chain seq x y z
N MET A 1 -21.03 29.51 -5.25
CA MET A 1 -21.81 28.25 -5.35
C MET A 1 -21.09 27.24 -6.25
N ILE A 2 -20.67 27.58 -7.47
CA ILE A 2 -19.95 26.60 -8.35
C ILE A 2 -18.65 26.07 -7.71
N HIS A 3 -17.94 26.91 -6.93
CA HIS A 3 -16.65 26.55 -6.28
C HIS A 3 -16.71 25.47 -5.19
N LYS A 4 -17.90 25.06 -4.76
CA LYS A 4 -18.09 24.02 -3.73
C LYS A 4 -18.90 22.82 -4.20
N ASN A 5 -19.30 22.79 -5.48
CA ASN A 5 -20.17 21.74 -6.02
C ASN A 5 -19.61 20.32 -5.82
N TRP A 6 -18.30 20.17 -5.93
CA TRP A 6 -17.62 18.87 -5.75
C TRP A 6 -17.60 18.39 -4.30
N GLN A 7 -17.81 19.27 -3.31
CA GLN A 7 -17.86 18.89 -1.90
C GLN A 7 -19.23 18.31 -1.51
N GLU A 8 -20.28 18.69 -2.24
CA GLU A 8 -21.67 18.23 -1.99
C GLU A 8 -21.95 16.86 -2.63
N LEU A 9 -21.06 16.38 -3.53
CA LEU A 9 -21.23 15.08 -4.17
C LEU A 9 -21.09 13.95 -3.18
N ILE A 10 -22.01 12.99 -3.25
CA ILE A 10 -21.96 11.82 -2.38
C ILE A 10 -20.74 10.95 -2.72
N LYS A 11 -20.07 10.46 -1.70
CA LYS A 11 -18.88 9.61 -1.80
C LYS A 11 -19.07 8.37 -0.94
N PRO A 12 -18.66 7.19 -1.39
CA PRO A 12 -18.62 6.02 -0.53
C PRO A 12 -17.62 6.27 0.61
N GLN A 13 -18.01 5.95 1.82
CA GLN A 13 -17.14 6.09 3.00
C GLN A 13 -16.11 4.96 3.09
N GLN A 14 -16.47 3.78 2.60
CA GLN A 14 -15.62 2.59 2.65
C GLN A 14 -15.86 1.74 1.40
N LEU A 15 -14.80 1.05 0.95
CA LEU A 15 -14.91 0.01 -0.06
C LEU A 15 -15.23 -1.33 0.61
N ASP A 16 -16.22 -2.04 0.08
CA ASP A 16 -16.54 -3.41 0.50
C ASP A 16 -15.78 -4.39 -0.40
N VAL A 17 -14.78 -5.05 0.17
CA VAL A 17 -13.93 -6.01 -0.55
C VAL A 17 -14.32 -7.42 -0.14
N LYS A 18 -14.84 -8.18 -1.11
CA LYS A 18 -15.23 -9.58 -0.93
C LYS A 18 -14.21 -10.49 -1.60
N PRO A 19 -13.58 -11.40 -0.84
CA PRO A 19 -12.66 -12.36 -1.43
C PRO A 19 -13.39 -13.30 -2.39
N GLY A 20 -12.71 -13.67 -3.48
CA GLY A 20 -13.17 -14.70 -4.40
C GLY A 20 -12.82 -16.12 -3.93
N ASN A 21 -12.78 -17.06 -4.87
CA ASN A 21 -12.41 -18.45 -4.58
C ASN A 21 -10.95 -18.58 -4.12
N ASP A 22 -10.08 -17.72 -4.64
CA ASP A 22 -8.68 -17.56 -4.21
C ASP A 22 -8.49 -16.14 -3.70
N PRO A 23 -8.49 -15.91 -2.36
CA PRO A 23 -8.40 -14.58 -1.78
C PRO A 23 -7.13 -13.82 -2.15
N ALA A 24 -6.04 -14.52 -2.46
CA ALA A 24 -4.77 -13.90 -2.84
C ALA A 24 -4.78 -13.39 -4.29
N ARG A 25 -5.66 -13.93 -5.14
CA ARG A 25 -5.70 -13.65 -6.58
C ARG A 25 -7.02 -13.08 -7.08
N GLN A 26 -8.11 -13.28 -6.34
CA GLN A 26 -9.44 -12.90 -6.78
C GLN A 26 -10.19 -12.11 -5.72
N ALA A 27 -10.73 -10.96 -6.11
CA ALA A 27 -11.62 -10.18 -5.26
C ALA A 27 -12.74 -9.51 -6.06
N ILE A 28 -13.81 -9.20 -5.33
CA ILE A 28 -14.93 -8.38 -5.79
C ILE A 28 -14.92 -7.12 -4.93
N VAL A 29 -14.65 -5.99 -5.54
CA VAL A 29 -14.63 -4.68 -4.88
C VAL A 29 -15.91 -3.94 -5.21
N VAL A 30 -16.64 -3.50 -4.19
CA VAL A 30 -17.90 -2.80 -4.31
C VAL A 30 -17.74 -1.39 -3.76
N ALA A 31 -18.12 -0.40 -4.56
CA ALA A 31 -18.19 1.01 -4.18
C ALA A 31 -19.64 1.49 -4.30
N GLU A 32 -20.25 1.85 -3.19
CA GLU A 32 -21.60 2.40 -3.09
C GLU A 32 -21.76 3.28 -1.84
N PRO A 33 -22.55 4.37 -1.87
CA PRO A 33 -23.19 4.95 -3.04
C PRO A 33 -22.27 5.87 -3.84
N LEU A 34 -22.46 5.94 -5.14
CA LEU A 34 -21.79 6.88 -6.04
C LEU A 34 -22.85 7.75 -6.72
N GLU A 35 -22.51 9.00 -7.04
CA GLU A 35 -23.37 9.84 -7.87
C GLU A 35 -23.64 9.17 -9.22
N ARG A 36 -24.85 9.40 -9.74
CA ARG A 36 -25.30 8.85 -11.02
C ARG A 36 -24.31 9.14 -12.14
N GLY A 37 -23.89 8.10 -12.86
CA GLY A 37 -22.92 8.15 -13.95
C GLY A 37 -21.46 7.96 -13.52
N PHE A 38 -21.14 8.19 -12.25
CA PHE A 38 -19.77 7.98 -11.75
C PHE A 38 -19.38 6.49 -11.71
N GLY A 39 -20.33 5.60 -11.50
CA GLY A 39 -20.08 4.16 -11.57
C GLY A 39 -19.47 3.74 -12.92
N LEU A 40 -20.02 4.22 -14.03
CA LEU A 40 -19.51 3.95 -15.38
C LEU A 40 -18.14 4.61 -15.61
N THR A 41 -18.01 5.88 -15.23
CA THR A 41 -16.76 6.66 -15.42
C THR A 41 -15.60 6.05 -14.67
N LEU A 42 -15.78 5.78 -13.37
CA LEU A 42 -14.73 5.19 -12.52
C LEU A 42 -14.45 3.73 -12.91
N GLY A 43 -15.49 2.94 -13.14
CA GLY A 43 -15.35 1.54 -13.52
C GLY A 43 -14.55 1.36 -14.81
N ASN A 44 -14.84 2.14 -15.86
CA ASN A 44 -14.09 2.09 -17.10
C ASN A 44 -12.65 2.61 -16.94
N SER A 45 -12.45 3.71 -16.23
CA SER A 45 -11.13 4.30 -16.00
C SER A 45 -10.22 3.35 -15.20
N LEU A 46 -10.71 2.82 -14.09
CA LEU A 46 -9.97 1.86 -13.26
C LEU A 46 -9.66 0.58 -14.02
N ARG A 47 -10.65 0.02 -14.76
CA ARG A 47 -10.41 -1.16 -15.58
C ARG A 47 -9.28 -0.95 -16.58
N ARG A 48 -9.24 0.19 -17.27
CA ARG A 48 -8.19 0.49 -18.24
C ARG A 48 -6.82 0.61 -17.59
N ILE A 49 -6.72 1.29 -16.46
CA ILE A 49 -5.46 1.48 -15.73
C ILE A 49 -4.97 0.15 -15.18
N LEU A 50 -5.85 -0.65 -14.59
CA LEU A 50 -5.54 -1.98 -14.06
C LEU A 50 -4.92 -2.89 -15.13
N MET A 51 -5.43 -2.85 -16.36
CA MET A 51 -4.95 -3.70 -17.45
C MET A 51 -3.68 -3.18 -18.14
N SER A 52 -3.35 -1.89 -18.05
CA SER A 52 -2.30 -1.29 -18.89
C SER A 52 -1.18 -0.60 -18.13
N SER A 53 -1.42 -0.14 -16.90
CA SER A 53 -0.51 0.83 -16.27
C SER A 53 0.20 0.29 -15.03
N LEU A 54 -0.26 -0.83 -14.49
CA LEU A 54 0.41 -1.48 -13.37
C LEU A 54 1.72 -2.12 -13.83
N GLN A 55 2.71 -2.03 -12.96
CA GLN A 55 4.03 -2.61 -13.18
C GLN A 55 4.06 -4.07 -12.74
N GLY A 56 4.76 -4.90 -13.49
CA GLY A 56 4.98 -6.30 -13.16
C GLY A 56 6.27 -6.83 -13.78
N ALA A 57 6.54 -8.12 -13.61
CA ALA A 57 7.71 -8.80 -14.15
C ALA A 57 7.30 -9.82 -15.22
N ALA A 58 8.11 -9.95 -16.25
CA ALA A 58 7.89 -10.94 -17.30
C ALA A 58 9.20 -11.42 -17.92
N ILE A 59 9.15 -12.59 -18.54
CA ILE A 59 10.24 -13.14 -19.35
C ILE A 59 10.32 -12.36 -20.66
N THR A 60 11.50 -11.85 -20.99
CA THR A 60 11.76 -11.05 -22.19
C THR A 60 12.54 -11.79 -23.27
N SER A 61 13.38 -12.74 -22.86
CA SER A 61 14.12 -13.59 -23.79
C SER A 61 14.45 -14.94 -23.16
N VAL A 62 14.61 -15.91 -24.04
CA VAL A 62 14.97 -17.30 -23.70
C VAL A 62 16.11 -17.75 -24.59
N GLN A 63 17.05 -18.47 -24.03
CA GLN A 63 18.12 -19.15 -24.77
C GLN A 63 18.18 -20.61 -24.33
N ILE A 64 18.06 -21.52 -25.29
CA ILE A 64 18.08 -22.97 -25.05
C ILE A 64 19.33 -23.53 -25.70
N ASP A 65 20.07 -24.39 -24.99
CA ASP A 65 21.26 -25.02 -25.53
C ASP A 65 20.93 -25.80 -26.82
N ASN A 66 21.81 -25.66 -27.83
CA ASN A 66 21.68 -26.29 -29.14
C ASN A 66 20.47 -25.89 -29.97
N VAL A 67 19.78 -24.78 -29.61
CA VAL A 67 18.65 -24.21 -30.35
C VAL A 67 19.06 -22.88 -30.95
N LEU A 68 18.78 -22.69 -32.24
CA LEU A 68 19.11 -21.46 -32.97
C LEU A 68 17.92 -20.53 -33.20
N HIS A 69 16.72 -21.07 -33.22
CA HIS A 69 15.47 -20.33 -33.47
C HIS A 69 14.25 -21.07 -32.87
N GLU A 70 13.16 -20.37 -32.73
CA GLU A 70 11.92 -20.84 -32.09
C GLU A 70 11.22 -22.00 -32.82
N PHE A 71 11.47 -22.17 -34.12
CA PHE A 71 10.87 -23.23 -34.95
C PHE A 71 11.72 -24.50 -35.00
N SER A 72 12.39 -24.83 -33.93
CA SER A 72 13.21 -26.04 -33.80
C SER A 72 12.64 -26.96 -32.70
N SER A 73 13.15 -28.19 -32.67
CA SER A 73 12.86 -29.14 -31.61
C SER A 73 14.15 -29.45 -30.83
N VAL A 74 13.99 -29.84 -29.57
CA VAL A 74 15.08 -30.27 -28.69
C VAL A 74 15.06 -31.78 -28.59
N ALA A 75 16.21 -32.43 -28.79
CA ALA A 75 16.30 -33.87 -28.72
C ALA A 75 15.93 -34.41 -27.32
N GLY A 76 15.00 -35.36 -27.26
CA GLY A 76 14.50 -35.93 -26.00
C GLY A 76 13.53 -35.06 -25.20
N VAL A 77 13.04 -33.96 -25.80
CA VAL A 77 11.95 -33.16 -25.25
C VAL A 77 10.70 -33.39 -26.08
N ARG A 78 9.55 -33.53 -25.46
CA ARG A 78 8.30 -33.81 -26.17
C ARG A 78 7.73 -32.58 -26.83
N GLU A 79 7.85 -31.43 -26.17
CA GLU A 79 7.33 -30.14 -26.65
C GLU A 79 8.32 -29.52 -27.61
N ASP A 80 7.79 -28.82 -28.61
CA ASP A 80 8.57 -27.96 -29.49
C ASP A 80 9.04 -26.71 -28.74
N VAL A 81 10.11 -26.07 -29.22
CA VAL A 81 10.62 -24.82 -28.66
C VAL A 81 9.55 -23.74 -28.55
N THR A 82 8.65 -23.66 -29.54
CA THR A 82 7.51 -22.75 -29.51
C THR A 82 6.59 -23.01 -28.33
N ASP A 83 6.28 -24.29 -28.04
CA ASP A 83 5.45 -24.68 -26.90
C ASP A 83 6.16 -24.38 -25.57
N ILE A 84 7.47 -24.66 -25.47
CA ILE A 84 8.27 -24.30 -24.31
C ILE A 84 8.21 -22.79 -24.04
N VAL A 85 8.39 -21.95 -25.06
CA VAL A 85 8.29 -20.50 -24.93
C VAL A 85 6.90 -20.05 -24.52
N LEU A 86 5.83 -20.64 -25.07
CA LEU A 86 4.46 -20.37 -24.66
C LEU A 86 4.19 -20.76 -23.20
N ASN A 87 4.72 -21.89 -22.75
CA ASN A 87 4.61 -22.32 -21.36
C ASN A 87 5.40 -21.40 -20.44
N LEU A 88 6.60 -20.94 -20.83
CA LEU A 88 7.40 -19.98 -20.07
C LEU A 88 6.69 -18.64 -19.90
N LYS A 89 5.91 -18.17 -20.89
CA LYS A 89 5.07 -16.96 -20.76
C LYS A 89 3.97 -17.10 -19.71
N GLY A 90 3.60 -18.32 -19.34
CA GLY A 90 2.62 -18.60 -18.28
C GLY A 90 3.21 -18.54 -16.86
N VAL A 91 4.51 -18.40 -16.73
CA VAL A 91 5.18 -18.32 -15.41
C VAL A 91 4.88 -16.97 -14.76
N ALA A 92 4.31 -17.00 -13.56
CA ALA A 92 4.03 -15.81 -12.75
C ALA A 92 5.24 -15.48 -11.88
N ILE A 93 5.79 -14.30 -12.04
CA ILE A 93 7.05 -13.87 -11.42
C ILE A 93 6.79 -12.60 -10.61
N ARG A 94 7.25 -12.58 -9.35
CA ARG A 94 7.39 -11.38 -8.55
C ARG A 94 8.86 -10.98 -8.53
N MET A 95 9.15 -9.72 -8.83
CA MET A 95 10.50 -9.20 -8.87
C MET A 95 10.58 -7.87 -8.11
N GLU A 96 11.45 -7.81 -7.12
CA GLU A 96 11.67 -6.64 -6.27
C GLU A 96 12.93 -5.84 -6.68
N VAL A 97 13.70 -6.38 -7.63
CA VAL A 97 14.96 -5.80 -8.07
C VAL A 97 14.80 -5.17 -9.45
N GLU A 98 15.32 -3.99 -9.65
CA GLU A 98 15.28 -3.31 -10.94
C GLU A 98 16.29 -3.89 -11.95
N GLY A 99 15.93 -3.76 -13.23
CA GLY A 99 16.75 -4.16 -14.38
C GLY A 99 16.66 -5.66 -14.74
N PRO A 100 17.20 -6.05 -15.90
CA PRO A 100 17.12 -7.41 -16.39
C PRO A 100 17.95 -8.37 -15.51
N LYS A 101 17.38 -9.52 -15.20
CA LYS A 101 18.03 -10.60 -14.45
C LYS A 101 17.98 -11.89 -15.24
N ARG A 102 19.04 -12.69 -15.13
CA ARG A 102 19.14 -13.99 -15.77
C ARG A 102 18.86 -15.08 -14.75
N LEU A 103 18.01 -16.00 -15.14
CA LEU A 103 17.66 -17.23 -14.43
C LEU A 103 18.01 -18.41 -15.31
N SER A 104 18.19 -19.58 -14.72
CA SER A 104 18.48 -20.80 -15.46
C SER A 104 17.61 -21.96 -15.01
N ILE A 105 17.33 -22.86 -15.92
CA ILE A 105 16.74 -24.17 -15.68
C ILE A 105 17.78 -25.21 -16.15
N SER A 106 18.05 -26.18 -15.30
CA SER A 106 18.89 -27.34 -15.66
C SER A 106 18.19 -28.61 -15.22
N ALA A 107 17.84 -29.46 -16.17
CA ALA A 107 17.11 -30.69 -15.88
C ALA A 107 17.62 -31.86 -16.74
N LYS A 108 17.60 -33.06 -16.13
CA LYS A 108 17.96 -34.31 -16.81
C LYS A 108 16.79 -35.26 -16.80
N GLY A 109 16.50 -35.87 -17.95
CA GLY A 109 15.44 -36.83 -18.13
C GLY A 109 15.70 -38.21 -17.51
N PRO A 110 14.66 -38.97 -17.22
CA PRO A 110 13.25 -38.62 -17.46
C PRO A 110 12.70 -37.71 -16.35
N ALA A 111 12.10 -36.58 -16.71
CA ALA A 111 11.54 -35.64 -15.74
C ALA A 111 10.42 -34.76 -16.36
N VAL A 112 9.57 -34.21 -15.50
CA VAL A 112 8.65 -33.12 -15.85
C VAL A 112 9.28 -31.83 -15.33
N VAL A 113 9.63 -30.92 -16.23
CA VAL A 113 10.20 -29.63 -15.88
C VAL A 113 9.09 -28.66 -15.57
N THR A 114 9.16 -28.06 -14.40
CA THR A 114 8.16 -27.12 -13.90
C THR A 114 8.78 -25.74 -13.65
N ALA A 115 7.96 -24.73 -13.43
CA ALA A 115 8.44 -23.40 -13.06
C ALA A 115 9.22 -23.41 -11.72
N GLY A 116 9.00 -24.41 -10.86
CA GLY A 116 9.77 -24.61 -9.63
C GLY A 116 11.22 -25.00 -9.83
N ASP A 117 11.60 -25.49 -11.03
CA ASP A 117 12.97 -25.85 -11.38
C ASP A 117 13.81 -24.65 -11.86
N ILE A 118 13.19 -23.46 -11.95
CA ILE A 118 13.90 -22.21 -12.24
C ILE A 118 14.81 -21.89 -11.05
N SER A 119 16.09 -21.57 -11.33
CA SER A 119 17.05 -21.23 -10.28
C SER A 119 16.58 -20.04 -9.44
N GLU A 120 16.57 -20.22 -8.12
CA GLU A 120 16.21 -19.15 -7.20
C GLU A 120 17.30 -18.06 -7.21
N THR A 121 16.88 -16.82 -7.33
CA THR A 121 17.77 -15.64 -7.27
C THR A 121 17.18 -14.63 -6.28
N ALA A 122 18.06 -13.97 -5.51
CA ALA A 122 17.61 -12.98 -4.53
C ALA A 122 16.76 -11.87 -5.18
N GLY A 123 15.58 -11.62 -4.60
CA GLY A 123 14.61 -10.62 -5.09
C GLY A 123 13.76 -11.07 -6.27
N ILE A 124 13.75 -12.35 -6.61
CA ILE A 124 12.86 -12.94 -7.62
C ILE A 124 12.17 -14.17 -7.02
N GLU A 125 10.86 -14.18 -7.11
CA GLU A 125 10.01 -15.27 -6.61
C GLU A 125 9.11 -15.79 -7.73
N ILE A 126 9.06 -17.13 -7.88
CA ILE A 126 8.14 -17.81 -8.79
C ILE A 126 6.89 -18.20 -8.02
N LEU A 127 5.75 -17.71 -8.46
CA LEU A 127 4.47 -17.83 -7.73
C LEU A 127 3.66 -19.09 -8.09
N ASN A 128 3.85 -19.63 -9.29
CA ASN A 128 3.17 -20.83 -9.80
C ASN A 128 4.13 -21.96 -10.06
N LYS A 129 4.83 -22.42 -9.02
CA LYS A 129 5.90 -23.44 -9.10
C LYS A 129 5.47 -24.74 -9.78
N ASP A 130 4.20 -25.10 -9.71
CA ASP A 130 3.65 -26.33 -10.31
C ASP A 130 3.34 -26.21 -11.82
N HIS A 131 3.56 -25.01 -12.41
CA HIS A 131 3.32 -24.79 -13.83
C HIS A 131 4.30 -25.57 -14.69
N VAL A 132 3.80 -26.50 -15.52
CA VAL A 132 4.62 -27.37 -16.38
C VAL A 132 5.17 -26.58 -17.57
N ILE A 133 6.46 -26.69 -17.79
CA ILE A 133 7.18 -26.08 -18.91
C ILE A 133 7.36 -27.09 -20.04
N CYS A 134 7.93 -28.27 -19.74
CA CYS A 134 8.13 -29.34 -20.73
C CYS A 134 8.34 -30.71 -20.07
N HIS A 135 8.34 -31.76 -20.88
CA HIS A 135 8.57 -33.15 -20.47
C HIS A 135 9.85 -33.68 -21.13
N LEU A 136 10.73 -34.26 -20.33
CA LEU A 136 11.98 -34.84 -20.77
C LEU A 136 11.88 -36.37 -20.80
N ASP A 137 12.34 -36.98 -21.92
CA ASP A 137 12.48 -38.42 -22.05
C ASP A 137 13.83 -38.92 -21.46
N GLU A 138 14.05 -40.22 -21.41
CA GLU A 138 15.32 -40.81 -20.90
C GLU A 138 16.52 -40.34 -21.69
N GLY A 139 17.54 -39.88 -20.97
CA GLY A 139 18.82 -39.41 -21.56
C GLY A 139 18.80 -37.99 -22.12
N ALA A 140 17.67 -37.27 -22.01
CA ALA A 140 17.61 -35.85 -22.35
C ALA A 140 18.37 -35.02 -21.30
N ASP A 141 19.11 -34.00 -21.77
CA ASP A 141 19.75 -32.99 -20.96
C ASP A 141 19.29 -31.62 -21.48
N LEU A 142 18.64 -30.85 -20.64
CA LEU A 142 18.07 -29.57 -21.00
C LEU A 142 18.65 -28.46 -20.14
N PHE A 143 19.20 -27.42 -20.81
CA PHE A 143 19.60 -26.19 -20.18
C PHE A 143 18.94 -25.01 -20.86
N ILE A 144 18.24 -24.18 -20.07
CA ILE A 144 17.55 -22.98 -20.54
C ILE A 144 18.02 -21.79 -19.72
N GLU A 145 18.47 -20.75 -20.37
CA GLU A 145 18.71 -19.44 -19.77
C GLU A 145 17.54 -18.50 -20.10
N ILE A 146 16.99 -17.86 -19.07
CA ILE A 146 15.81 -17.00 -19.15
C ILE A 146 16.19 -15.61 -18.67
N THR A 147 15.85 -14.58 -19.43
CA THR A 147 15.97 -13.18 -18.97
C THR A 147 14.60 -12.66 -18.55
N VAL A 148 14.55 -12.16 -17.32
CA VAL A 148 13.35 -11.55 -16.74
C VAL A 148 13.60 -10.06 -16.57
N ASN A 149 12.59 -9.24 -16.83
CA ASN A 149 12.65 -7.80 -16.62
C ASN A 149 11.33 -7.28 -16.03
N VAL A 150 11.39 -6.06 -15.48
CA VAL A 150 10.25 -5.32 -14.96
C VAL A 150 9.78 -4.31 -16.01
N GLY A 151 8.47 -4.18 -16.16
CA GLY A 151 7.90 -3.27 -17.15
C GLY A 151 6.42 -3.00 -16.92
N LYS A 152 5.75 -2.40 -17.90
CA LYS A 152 4.32 -2.06 -17.87
C LYS A 152 3.65 -2.52 -19.16
N GLY A 153 2.41 -3.00 -19.01
CA GLY A 153 1.56 -3.38 -20.14
C GLY A 153 2.13 -4.52 -20.98
N TYR A 154 2.15 -4.35 -22.29
CA TYR A 154 2.61 -5.34 -23.27
C TYR A 154 3.77 -4.78 -24.09
N VAL A 155 4.82 -5.58 -24.24
CA VAL A 155 5.97 -5.27 -25.08
C VAL A 155 6.20 -6.43 -26.05
N SER A 156 6.23 -6.14 -27.34
CA SER A 156 6.45 -7.17 -28.38
C SER A 156 7.88 -7.71 -28.36
N ALA A 157 8.06 -8.95 -28.80
CA ALA A 157 9.35 -9.63 -28.88
C ALA A 157 10.41 -8.82 -29.64
N ASP A 158 10.01 -8.15 -30.74
CA ASP A 158 10.93 -7.32 -31.55
C ASP A 158 11.59 -6.20 -30.72
N LYS A 159 10.85 -5.61 -29.78
CA LYS A 159 11.36 -4.57 -28.88
C LYS A 159 12.21 -5.12 -27.74
N ASN A 160 12.01 -6.39 -27.39
CA ASN A 160 12.80 -7.08 -26.36
C ASN A 160 14.12 -7.63 -26.92
N ARG A 161 14.34 -7.59 -28.25
CA ARG A 161 15.57 -8.05 -28.86
C ARG A 161 16.68 -7.02 -28.67
N PRO A 162 17.78 -7.35 -27.98
CA PRO A 162 18.94 -6.47 -27.90
C PRO A 162 19.60 -6.27 -29.28
N GLU A 163 20.23 -5.12 -29.51
CA GLU A 163 20.97 -4.86 -30.76
C GLU A 163 22.13 -5.86 -30.94
N ASP A 164 22.81 -6.25 -29.85
CA ASP A 164 23.88 -7.23 -29.81
C ASP A 164 23.38 -8.61 -29.37
N ALA A 165 22.22 -9.05 -29.81
CA ALA A 165 21.67 -10.34 -29.44
C ALA A 165 22.60 -11.49 -29.83
N PRO A 166 22.97 -12.39 -28.91
CA PRO A 166 23.77 -13.59 -29.25
C PRO A 166 22.98 -14.53 -30.16
N ILE A 167 23.69 -15.34 -30.91
CA ILE A 167 23.08 -16.36 -31.76
C ILE A 167 22.33 -17.36 -30.87
N GLY A 168 21.09 -17.69 -31.23
CA GLY A 168 20.21 -18.58 -30.46
C GLY A 168 19.41 -17.91 -29.35
N LEU A 169 19.50 -16.57 -29.19
CA LEU A 169 18.60 -15.85 -28.31
C LEU A 169 17.23 -15.71 -28.98
N ILE A 170 16.20 -16.20 -28.33
CA ILE A 170 14.81 -16.13 -28.73
C ILE A 170 14.13 -15.00 -27.94
N PRO A 171 13.82 -13.86 -28.56
CA PRO A 171 13.09 -12.80 -27.89
C PRO A 171 11.63 -13.23 -27.67
N VAL A 172 11.08 -12.91 -26.51
CA VAL A 172 9.71 -13.27 -26.13
C VAL A 172 8.92 -11.98 -25.91
N ASP A 173 7.67 -12.00 -26.35
CA ASP A 173 6.75 -10.91 -26.04
C ASP A 173 6.37 -10.97 -24.55
N ALA A 174 6.50 -9.83 -23.90
CA ALA A 174 6.33 -9.72 -22.45
C ALA A 174 4.99 -9.08 -22.09
N ILE A 175 4.20 -9.78 -21.29
CA ILE A 175 2.98 -9.26 -20.66
C ILE A 175 3.32 -8.95 -19.21
N TYR A 176 3.59 -7.68 -18.94
CA TYR A 176 3.99 -7.23 -17.61
C TYR A 176 2.82 -7.02 -16.65
N SER A 177 1.57 -6.90 -17.18
CA SER A 177 0.42 -6.64 -16.33
C SER A 177 0.20 -7.76 -15.32
N PRO A 178 0.22 -7.46 -14.00
CA PRO A 178 -0.07 -8.43 -12.96
C PRO A 178 -1.55 -8.80 -12.90
N VAL A 179 -2.41 -8.03 -13.57
CA VAL A 179 -3.85 -8.24 -13.61
C VAL A 179 -4.22 -9.04 -14.86
N LYS A 180 -4.77 -10.23 -14.65
CA LYS A 180 -5.20 -11.14 -15.72
C LYS A 180 -6.56 -10.77 -16.29
N ARG A 181 -7.50 -10.40 -15.40
CA ARG A 181 -8.86 -10.11 -15.80
C ARG A 181 -9.51 -9.07 -14.92
N VAL A 182 -10.19 -8.11 -15.54
CA VAL A 182 -11.03 -7.12 -14.86
C VAL A 182 -12.36 -7.02 -15.56
N SER A 183 -13.44 -7.12 -14.82
CA SER A 183 -14.78 -6.78 -15.27
C SER A 183 -15.44 -5.86 -14.26
N TYR A 184 -16.32 -4.98 -14.73
CA TYR A 184 -17.11 -4.15 -13.87
C TYR A 184 -18.58 -4.20 -14.27
N ASP A 185 -19.44 -3.98 -13.27
CA ASP A 185 -20.88 -3.88 -13.43
C ASP A 185 -21.38 -2.66 -12.63
N VAL A 186 -22.35 -1.95 -13.19
CA VAL A 186 -22.94 -0.77 -12.57
C VAL A 186 -24.43 -1.01 -12.41
N GLN A 187 -24.91 -0.92 -11.18
CA GLN A 187 -26.30 -1.12 -10.84
C GLN A 187 -26.83 0.11 -10.10
N PRO A 188 -28.12 0.47 -10.27
CA PRO A 188 -28.73 1.51 -9.46
C PRO A 188 -28.79 1.06 -7.98
N THR A 189 -28.50 1.98 -7.09
CA THR A 189 -28.62 1.78 -5.64
C THR A 189 -29.40 2.90 -4.99
N ARG A 190 -29.73 2.73 -3.73
CA ARG A 190 -30.55 3.65 -2.95
C ARG A 190 -29.80 4.12 -1.72
N GLU A 191 -29.83 5.43 -1.50
CA GLU A 191 -29.38 6.01 -0.24
C GLU A 191 -30.56 6.77 0.41
N GLY A 192 -30.98 6.30 1.58
CA GLY A 192 -32.18 6.82 2.24
C GLY A 192 -33.45 6.64 1.38
N GLN A 193 -34.06 7.75 0.97
CA GLN A 193 -35.26 7.77 0.10
C GLN A 193 -34.94 8.05 -1.38
N VAL A 194 -33.68 8.33 -1.71
CA VAL A 194 -33.26 8.64 -3.07
C VAL A 194 -32.76 7.37 -3.76
N LEU A 195 -33.29 7.09 -4.97
CA LEU A 195 -33.02 5.86 -5.74
C LEU A 195 -32.03 6.10 -6.90
N ASP A 196 -31.42 7.25 -7.00
CA ASP A 196 -30.70 7.71 -8.20
C ASP A 196 -29.16 7.70 -8.03
N TYR A 197 -28.65 6.69 -7.31
CA TYR A 197 -27.22 6.50 -7.11
C TYR A 197 -26.73 5.24 -7.83
N ASP A 198 -25.42 5.21 -8.12
CA ASP A 198 -24.76 4.07 -8.72
C ASP A 198 -24.06 3.20 -7.66
N LYS A 199 -24.14 1.89 -7.89
CA LYS A 199 -23.30 0.89 -7.24
C LYS A 199 -22.34 0.31 -8.27
N LEU A 200 -21.05 0.52 -8.06
CA LEU A 200 -19.98 -0.05 -8.88
C LEU A 200 -19.49 -1.34 -8.25
N THR A 201 -19.50 -2.42 -9.03
CA THR A 201 -18.92 -3.71 -8.65
C THR A 201 -17.77 -4.03 -9.61
N LEU A 202 -16.54 -4.10 -9.10
CA LEU A 202 -15.35 -4.52 -9.85
C LEU A 202 -15.00 -5.96 -9.47
N LYS A 203 -14.80 -6.81 -10.47
CA LYS A 203 -14.30 -8.19 -10.29
C LYS A 203 -12.90 -8.27 -10.87
N LEU A 204 -11.93 -8.59 -10.02
CA LEU A 204 -10.52 -8.66 -10.38
C LEU A 204 -9.97 -10.06 -10.23
N GLU A 205 -9.03 -10.39 -11.12
CA GLU A 205 -8.19 -11.57 -11.04
C GLU A 205 -6.75 -11.17 -11.36
N THR A 206 -5.84 -11.45 -10.41
CA THR A 206 -4.40 -11.18 -10.54
C THR A 206 -3.63 -12.48 -10.74
N ASP A 207 -2.35 -12.38 -11.04
CA ASP A 207 -1.43 -13.51 -11.12
C ASP A 207 -0.88 -13.95 -9.76
N GLY A 208 -1.13 -13.16 -8.70
CA GLY A 208 -0.64 -13.36 -7.34
C GLY A 208 0.61 -12.53 -6.99
N SER A 209 1.20 -11.80 -7.94
CA SER A 209 2.31 -10.89 -7.66
C SER A 209 1.88 -9.68 -6.86
N ILE A 210 0.63 -9.30 -7.00
CA ILE A 210 -0.05 -8.22 -6.26
C ILE A 210 -1.41 -8.70 -5.78
N THR A 211 -1.83 -8.25 -4.59
CA THR A 211 -3.19 -8.52 -4.11
C THR A 211 -4.20 -7.70 -4.92
N PRO A 212 -5.44 -8.18 -5.11
CA PRO A 212 -6.47 -7.41 -5.80
C PRO A 212 -6.74 -6.03 -5.19
N ASP A 213 -6.67 -5.92 -3.87
CA ASP A 213 -6.91 -4.67 -3.13
C ASP A 213 -5.84 -3.63 -3.43
N ASP A 214 -4.56 -4.05 -3.33
CA ASP A 214 -3.43 -3.20 -3.67
C ASP A 214 -3.46 -2.79 -5.14
N ALA A 215 -3.85 -3.70 -6.04
CA ALA A 215 -3.98 -3.39 -7.46
C ALA A 215 -4.98 -2.25 -7.71
N VAL A 216 -6.15 -2.28 -7.04
CA VAL A 216 -7.14 -1.20 -7.13
C VAL A 216 -6.62 0.09 -6.53
N ALA A 217 -5.95 0.02 -5.37
CA ALA A 217 -5.36 1.18 -4.70
C ALA A 217 -4.32 1.87 -5.59
N TYR A 218 -3.38 1.11 -6.17
CA TYR A 218 -2.39 1.66 -7.12
C TYR A 218 -3.04 2.23 -8.38
N ALA A 219 -4.05 1.55 -8.94
CA ALA A 219 -4.76 2.06 -10.10
C ALA A 219 -5.49 3.38 -9.82
N ALA A 220 -6.12 3.49 -8.64
CA ALA A 220 -6.78 4.71 -8.18
C ALA A 220 -5.76 5.84 -7.98
N ARG A 221 -4.60 5.54 -7.37
CA ARG A 221 -3.52 6.51 -7.17
C ARG A 221 -2.96 7.03 -8.49
N ILE A 222 -2.71 6.16 -9.46
CA ILE A 222 -2.27 6.55 -10.80
C ILE A 222 -3.30 7.49 -11.44
N LEU A 223 -4.61 7.16 -11.33
CA LEU A 223 -5.67 8.01 -11.87
C LEU A 223 -5.68 9.38 -11.20
N GLN A 224 -5.58 9.42 -9.89
CA GLN A 224 -5.54 10.66 -9.13
C GLN A 224 -4.36 11.53 -9.53
N ASP A 225 -3.16 10.96 -9.63
CA ASP A 225 -1.95 11.68 -10.03
C ASP A 225 -2.04 12.23 -11.46
N GLN A 226 -2.63 11.48 -12.39
CA GLN A 226 -2.84 11.95 -13.76
C GLN A 226 -3.90 13.04 -13.86
N LEU A 227 -4.89 13.05 -12.96
CA LEU A 227 -5.94 14.07 -12.93
C LEU A 227 -5.47 15.35 -12.22
N SER A 228 -4.46 15.29 -11.38
CA SER A 228 -3.98 16.44 -10.60
C SER A 228 -3.58 17.64 -11.46
N ILE A 229 -3.01 17.38 -12.65
CA ILE A 229 -2.61 18.45 -13.60
C ILE A 229 -3.79 19.27 -14.14
N PHE A 230 -5.01 18.71 -14.11
CA PHE A 230 -6.23 19.41 -14.55
C PHE A 230 -6.84 20.28 -13.47
N VAL A 231 -6.39 20.13 -12.22
CA VAL A 231 -6.79 20.99 -11.10
C VAL A 231 -5.89 22.21 -11.11
N ASN A 232 -6.39 23.36 -11.60
CA ASN A 232 -5.64 24.58 -11.82
C ASN A 232 -6.04 25.72 -10.87
N PHE A 233 -6.75 25.40 -9.81
CA PHE A 233 -7.11 26.36 -8.77
C PHE A 233 -6.47 25.92 -7.45
N ASP A 234 -6.03 26.92 -6.69
CA ASP A 234 -5.58 26.69 -5.32
C ASP A 234 -6.78 26.22 -4.51
N GLU A 235 -6.71 24.99 -4.01
CA GLU A 235 -7.65 24.55 -3.01
C GLU A 235 -7.46 25.46 -1.80
N PRO A 236 -8.53 26.18 -1.34
CA PRO A 236 -8.39 26.87 -0.08
C PRO A 236 -8.01 25.82 0.97
N GLU A 237 -6.95 26.07 1.71
CA GLU A 237 -6.45 25.22 2.81
C GLU A 237 -7.50 24.97 3.92
N SER A 238 -8.73 25.13 3.63
CA SER A 238 -9.85 24.92 4.52
C SER A 238 -10.53 23.61 4.21
N ALA A 239 -10.43 22.71 5.15
CA ALA A 239 -11.16 21.45 5.29
C ALA A 239 -10.55 20.19 4.68
N GLN A 240 -9.24 20.09 4.55
CA GLN A 240 -8.62 18.78 4.63
C GLN A 240 -8.38 18.44 6.10
N ARG A 241 -9.24 17.53 6.59
CA ARG A 241 -9.04 16.84 7.86
C ARG A 241 -9.14 17.68 9.13
N GLN A 242 -10.32 18.17 9.42
CA GLN A 242 -10.72 18.45 10.80
C GLN A 242 -11.30 17.19 11.50
N ASP A 243 -11.06 16.00 11.00
CA ASP A 243 -11.61 14.79 11.62
C ASP A 243 -10.59 13.74 12.06
N GLU A 244 -9.27 13.97 11.92
CA GLU A 244 -8.30 12.99 12.46
C GLU A 244 -6.97 13.58 13.00
N ASP A 245 -6.83 14.88 13.03
CA ASP A 245 -5.82 15.52 13.84
C ASP A 245 -6.37 16.88 14.24
N ASP A 246 -7.23 16.91 15.25
CA ASP A 246 -7.23 17.99 16.21
C ASP A 246 -5.81 17.99 16.79
N GLY A 247 -4.82 18.39 15.97
CA GLY A 247 -3.51 18.75 16.41
C GLY A 247 -3.73 19.87 17.41
N LEU A 248 -3.97 19.45 18.65
CA LEU A 248 -3.80 20.32 19.81
C LEU A 248 -2.41 20.88 19.58
N GLU A 249 -2.29 22.19 19.37
CA GLU A 249 -1.01 22.91 19.32
C GLU A 249 -0.17 22.60 20.55
N PHE A 250 -0.77 21.84 21.49
CA PHE A 250 -0.22 21.38 22.76
C PHE A 250 -0.17 19.86 22.83
N ASN A 251 0.89 19.36 23.43
CA ASN A 251 0.99 17.94 23.78
C ASN A 251 -0.24 17.52 24.64
N PRO A 252 -1.03 16.51 24.23
CA PRO A 252 -2.22 16.07 24.96
C PRO A 252 -1.98 15.78 26.44
N LEU A 253 -0.76 15.41 26.80
CA LEU A 253 -0.33 15.20 28.19
C LEU A 253 -0.45 16.46 29.06
N LEU A 254 -0.42 17.66 28.47
CA LEU A 254 -0.51 18.92 29.20
C LEU A 254 -1.92 19.21 29.71
N LEU A 255 -2.95 18.67 29.06
CA LEU A 255 -4.35 18.78 29.44
C LEU A 255 -4.78 17.83 30.55
N LYS A 256 -3.93 16.85 30.91
CA LYS A 256 -4.20 15.96 32.04
C LYS A 256 -4.18 16.72 33.36
N LYS A 257 -5.07 16.32 34.27
CA LYS A 257 -5.11 16.88 35.60
C LYS A 257 -3.92 16.38 36.46
N VAL A 258 -3.40 17.24 37.30
CA VAL A 258 -2.31 16.91 38.21
C VAL A 258 -2.72 15.84 39.22
N ASP A 259 -4.03 15.67 39.46
CA ASP A 259 -4.58 14.63 40.35
C ASP A 259 -4.41 13.21 39.78
N GLU A 260 -4.21 13.07 38.48
CA GLU A 260 -3.99 11.79 37.78
C GLU A 260 -2.54 11.33 37.85
N LEU A 261 -1.63 12.23 38.29
CA LEU A 261 -0.25 11.88 38.51
C LEU A 261 -0.13 11.06 39.80
N GLU A 262 0.63 9.98 39.77
CA GLU A 262 0.92 9.16 40.98
C GLU A 262 1.83 9.89 41.99
N LEU A 263 1.32 11.01 42.52
CA LEU A 263 2.01 11.82 43.50
C LEU A 263 1.58 11.48 44.92
N SER A 264 2.46 11.70 45.90
CA SER A 264 2.07 11.59 47.28
C SER A 264 0.96 12.60 47.64
N VAL A 265 0.07 12.24 48.57
CA VAL A 265 -1.05 13.08 49.03
C VAL A 265 -0.57 14.48 49.46
N ARG A 266 0.66 14.56 49.97
CA ARG A 266 1.24 15.83 50.40
C ARG A 266 1.64 16.69 49.20
N SER A 267 2.24 16.12 48.18
CA SER A 267 2.61 16.81 46.93
C SER A 267 1.38 17.29 46.15
N ALA A 268 0.35 16.43 46.01
CA ALA A 268 -0.90 16.79 45.39
C ALA A 268 -1.64 17.93 46.10
N ASN A 269 -1.71 17.90 47.42
CA ASN A 269 -2.35 18.99 48.19
C ASN A 269 -1.60 20.32 48.08
N CYS A 270 -0.29 20.30 47.97
CA CYS A 270 0.51 21.52 47.77
C CYS A 270 0.24 22.16 46.41
N LEU A 271 0.12 21.34 45.35
CA LEU A 271 -0.19 21.83 44.00
C LEU A 271 -1.61 22.40 43.91
N LYS A 272 -2.60 21.78 44.57
CA LYS A 272 -3.97 22.30 44.66
C LYS A 272 -4.03 23.65 45.37
N ASN A 273 -3.28 23.82 46.44
CA ASN A 273 -3.26 25.08 47.19
C ASN A 273 -2.63 26.23 46.36
N ASP A 274 -1.82 25.92 45.38
CA ASP A 274 -1.18 26.88 44.46
C ASP A 274 -1.96 27.07 43.16
N ASN A 275 -3.20 26.55 43.10
CA ASN A 275 -4.11 26.59 41.91
C ASN A 275 -3.52 25.97 40.66
N ILE A 276 -2.64 24.98 40.75
CA ILE A 276 -2.08 24.24 39.66
C ILE A 276 -3.00 23.02 39.39
N VAL A 277 -3.78 23.09 38.34
CA VAL A 277 -4.81 22.08 38.01
C VAL A 277 -4.34 21.14 36.91
N TYR A 278 -3.66 21.64 35.90
CA TYR A 278 -3.21 20.90 34.73
C TYR A 278 -1.68 20.72 34.73
N ILE A 279 -1.21 19.68 34.04
CA ILE A 279 0.25 19.42 33.87
C ILE A 279 0.90 20.61 33.16
N GLY A 280 0.20 21.24 32.21
CA GLY A 280 0.68 22.45 31.52
C GLY A 280 0.98 23.62 32.47
N ASP A 281 0.15 23.83 33.50
CA ASP A 281 0.40 24.85 34.53
C ASP A 281 1.66 24.52 35.37
N LEU A 282 1.85 23.22 35.61
CA LEU A 282 2.98 22.73 36.42
C LEU A 282 4.32 22.90 35.74
N ILE A 283 4.41 22.58 34.44
CA ILE A 283 5.68 22.65 33.69
C ILE A 283 6.17 24.07 33.45
N GLN A 284 5.27 25.07 33.39
CA GLN A 284 5.64 26.47 33.30
C GLN A 284 6.29 27.04 34.57
N LYS A 285 6.04 26.40 35.70
CA LYS A 285 6.67 26.82 36.96
C LYS A 285 8.15 26.40 37.02
N THR A 286 8.98 27.33 37.42
CA THR A 286 10.39 27.06 37.70
C THR A 286 10.60 26.35 39.02
N GLU A 287 11.69 25.60 39.15
CA GLU A 287 12.05 24.96 40.46
C GLU A 287 12.11 25.95 41.60
N ALA A 288 12.58 27.17 41.35
CA ALA A 288 12.70 28.23 42.34
C ALA A 288 11.33 28.75 42.84
N GLU A 289 10.35 28.79 41.94
CA GLU A 289 8.96 29.16 42.25
C GLU A 289 8.28 28.06 43.06
N MET A 290 8.44 26.80 42.67
CA MET A 290 7.91 25.66 43.37
C MET A 290 8.43 25.56 44.82
N LEU A 291 9.70 25.90 45.06
CA LEU A 291 10.29 25.92 46.42
C LEU A 291 9.82 27.10 47.27
N ARG A 292 9.19 28.13 46.67
CA ARG A 292 8.60 29.27 47.40
C ARG A 292 7.19 28.95 47.92
N THR A 293 6.53 27.92 47.36
CA THR A 293 5.21 27.51 47.82
C THR A 293 5.23 26.99 49.26
N PRO A 294 4.31 27.46 50.13
CA PRO A 294 4.27 27.04 51.51
C PRO A 294 4.08 25.52 51.65
N ASN A 295 4.84 24.88 52.56
CA ASN A 295 4.83 23.44 52.83
C ASN A 295 5.34 22.53 51.66
N PHE A 296 5.93 23.09 50.61
CA PHE A 296 6.56 22.36 49.52
C PHE A 296 8.06 22.14 49.80
N GLY A 297 8.49 20.89 49.78
CA GLY A 297 9.86 20.53 50.14
C GLY A 297 10.64 19.91 48.96
N ARG A 298 11.98 19.82 49.12
CA ARG A 298 12.87 19.22 48.13
C ARG A 298 12.51 17.77 47.77
N LYS A 299 11.91 17.01 48.69
CA LYS A 299 11.45 15.63 48.42
C LYS A 299 10.27 15.62 47.43
N SER A 300 9.28 16.50 47.61
CA SER A 300 8.14 16.65 46.73
C SER A 300 8.57 17.18 45.33
N LEU A 301 9.59 18.06 45.29
CA LEU A 301 10.16 18.53 44.02
C LEU A 301 10.80 17.39 43.24
N ASN A 302 11.58 16.53 43.88
CA ASN A 302 12.22 15.40 43.24
C ASN A 302 11.20 14.36 42.74
N GLU A 303 10.15 14.09 43.53
CA GLU A 303 9.02 13.22 43.16
C GLU A 303 8.34 13.73 41.84
N ILE A 304 8.01 15.02 41.78
CA ILE A 304 7.40 15.64 40.60
C ILE A 304 8.34 15.57 39.40
N LYS A 305 9.64 15.86 39.59
CA LYS A 305 10.62 15.76 38.51
C LYS A 305 10.75 14.35 37.94
N GLU A 306 10.71 13.34 38.81
CA GLU A 306 10.78 11.93 38.39
C GLU A 306 9.57 11.53 37.56
N VAL A 307 8.35 11.92 37.97
CA VAL A 307 7.11 11.66 37.25
C VAL A 307 7.07 12.42 35.93
N LEU A 308 7.42 13.72 35.91
CA LEU A 308 7.48 14.50 34.67
C LEU A 308 8.53 13.97 33.69
N SER A 309 9.71 13.58 34.18
CA SER A 309 10.78 12.99 33.36
C SER A 309 10.36 11.67 32.74
N GLY A 310 9.57 10.85 33.44
CA GLY A 310 8.95 9.63 32.89
C GLY A 310 7.99 9.90 31.70
N MET A 311 7.43 11.10 31.63
CA MET A 311 6.56 11.57 30.55
C MET A 311 7.30 12.43 29.50
N GLY A 312 8.62 12.59 29.62
CA GLY A 312 9.43 13.43 28.72
C GLY A 312 9.26 14.94 28.95
N LEU A 313 8.72 15.35 30.11
CA LEU A 313 8.47 16.74 30.48
C LEU A 313 9.44 17.20 31.60
N HIS A 314 9.65 18.51 31.73
CA HIS A 314 10.45 19.08 32.82
C HIS A 314 9.93 20.46 33.22
N LEU A 315 10.24 20.86 34.45
CA LEU A 315 9.87 22.18 34.99
C LEU A 315 10.62 23.29 34.26
N GLY A 316 9.96 24.43 34.09
CA GLY A 316 10.53 25.61 33.41
C GLY A 316 10.47 25.51 31.88
N MET A 317 9.61 24.64 31.32
CA MET A 317 9.31 24.65 29.87
C MET A 317 8.41 25.83 29.55
N ASP A 318 8.77 26.58 28.51
CA ASP A 318 7.93 27.65 27.97
C ASP A 318 6.98 27.02 26.94
N VAL A 319 5.67 27.16 27.17
CA VAL A 319 4.62 26.69 26.25
C VAL A 319 3.92 27.93 25.74
N GLU A 320 4.14 28.22 24.44
CA GLU A 320 3.51 29.34 23.77
C GLU A 320 1.96 29.16 23.84
N GLU A 321 1.22 30.23 24.15
CA GLU A 321 -0.24 30.27 24.22
C GLU A 321 -0.91 29.40 25.31
N TRP A 322 -0.22 29.05 26.40
CA TRP A 322 -0.83 28.41 27.55
C TRP A 322 -1.26 29.44 28.62
N PRO A 323 -2.47 29.30 29.25
CA PRO A 323 -3.54 28.35 29.03
C PRO A 323 -4.45 28.72 27.85
N PRO A 324 -4.94 27.74 27.06
CA PRO A 324 -5.88 28.02 25.99
C PRO A 324 -7.23 28.54 26.52
N GLU A 325 -7.90 29.41 25.77
CA GLU A 325 -9.18 30.03 26.18
C GLU A 325 -10.28 29.00 26.55
N ASN A 326 -10.21 27.75 26.00
CA ASN A 326 -11.23 26.70 26.18
C ASN A 326 -10.67 25.45 26.86
N ILE A 327 -9.75 25.59 27.83
CA ILE A 327 -9.03 24.47 28.50
C ILE A 327 -9.97 23.43 29.11
N GLU A 328 -11.12 23.84 29.69
CA GLU A 328 -12.07 22.91 30.31
C GLU A 328 -12.82 22.05 29.29
N ASP A 329 -13.15 22.61 28.11
CA ASP A 329 -13.82 21.89 27.03
C ASP A 329 -12.85 20.93 26.34
N LEU A 330 -11.58 21.34 26.16
CA LEU A 330 -10.53 20.50 25.61
C LEU A 330 -10.20 19.33 26.55
N ALA A 331 -10.10 19.56 27.85
CA ALA A 331 -9.87 18.52 28.83
C ALA A 331 -11.00 17.49 28.89
N LYS A 332 -12.29 17.93 28.80
CA LYS A 332 -13.44 17.03 28.73
C LYS A 332 -13.45 16.16 27.47
N LYS A 333 -13.18 16.76 26.30
CA LYS A 333 -13.06 15.98 25.05
C LYS A 333 -11.97 14.91 25.13
N PHE A 334 -10.90 15.19 25.85
CA PHE A 334 -9.81 14.25 26.06
C PHE A 334 -10.16 13.14 27.06
N GLU A 335 -10.91 13.46 28.14
CA GLU A 335 -11.41 12.46 29.10
C GLU A 335 -12.42 11.48 28.45
N ASP A 336 -13.22 11.92 27.47
CA ASP A 336 -14.23 11.09 26.78
C ASP A 336 -13.61 10.16 25.69
N GLN A 337 -12.34 10.34 25.32
CA GLN A 337 -11.63 9.51 24.32
C GLN A 337 -10.86 8.31 24.91
N PHE A 338 -10.74 8.22 26.23
CA PHE A 338 -10.08 7.14 26.97
C PHE A 338 -11.03 6.52 28.00
#